data_73012616acb31606c7fd8c410ced8ed8
#
_entry.id   73012616acb31606c7fd8c410ced8ed8
#
_cell.length_a   1.000
_cell.length_b   1.000
_cell.length_c   1.000
_cell.angle_alpha   90.00
_cell.angle_beta   90.00
_cell.angle_gamma   90.00
#
_symmetry.space_group_name_H-M   'P 1'
#
loop_
_entity.id
_entity.type
_entity.pdbx_description
1 polymer ?
#
loop_
_entity_poly.entity_id
_entity_poly.type
_entity_poly.pdbx_seq_one_letter_code
_entity_poly.pdbx_strand_id
1 'polypeptide(L)'
;MPSTALGEFVGTLVLILLGNGVVAGVLLEKSKANGAGWMVITAGWGFAVLCGVLVAVALGAPGELNPAVMLANVIAGTRTVPDALVHVVAQMAGAIAGATLVWLHYFSHWRETRDQGAILACFSNAPAIRGTVPNLISEIIATMVLVLVGTAIGTTGVAGGRRSSFEALL
;
A
#
# COMPACT_ATOMS: atom_id res chain seq x y z
N MET A 1 2.32 15.57 -15.82
CA MET A 1 3.21 15.29 -14.68
C MET A 1 2.67 15.78 -13.31
N PRO A 2 2.23 17.02 -13.05
CA PRO A 2 1.66 17.35 -11.73
C PRO A 2 0.41 16.53 -11.38
N SER A 3 -0.44 16.21 -12.36
CA SER A 3 -1.65 15.41 -12.15
C SER A 3 -1.36 13.96 -11.76
N THR A 4 -0.31 13.35 -12.31
CA THR A 4 0.06 11.96 -12.00
C THR A 4 0.62 11.84 -10.58
N ALA A 5 1.46 12.78 -10.14
CA ALA A 5 1.97 12.82 -8.76
C ALA A 5 0.84 13.05 -7.73
N LEU A 6 -0.15 13.90 -8.06
CA LEU A 6 -1.33 14.09 -7.21
C LEU A 6 -2.15 12.81 -7.09
N GLY A 7 -2.34 12.09 -8.20
CA GLY A 7 -3.06 10.81 -8.18
C GLY A 7 -2.34 9.74 -7.38
N GLU A 8 -1.00 9.66 -7.46
CA GLU A 8 -0.20 8.77 -6.61
C GLU A 8 -0.28 9.15 -5.13
N PHE A 9 -0.25 10.45 -4.81
CA PHE A 9 -0.45 10.93 -3.43
C PHE A 9 -1.81 10.53 -2.87
N VAL A 10 -2.89 10.87 -3.58
CA VAL A 10 -4.26 10.61 -3.09
C VAL A 10 -4.57 9.11 -3.08
N GLY A 11 -4.13 8.37 -4.10
CA GLY A 11 -4.27 6.91 -4.13
C GLY A 11 -3.57 6.22 -2.97
N THR A 12 -2.33 6.63 -2.66
CA THR A 12 -1.58 6.08 -1.52
C THR A 12 -2.18 6.50 -0.19
N LEU A 13 -2.70 7.74 -0.08
CA LEU A 13 -3.44 8.19 1.10
C LEU A 13 -4.65 7.26 1.36
N VAL A 14 -5.46 6.98 0.34
CA VAL A 14 -6.62 6.10 0.46
C VAL A 14 -6.21 4.67 0.81
N LEU A 15 -5.17 4.15 0.15
CA LEU A 15 -4.62 2.83 0.43
C LEU A 15 -4.23 2.69 1.91
N ILE A 16 -3.45 3.63 2.44
CA ILE A 16 -2.98 3.58 3.83
C ILE A 16 -4.10 3.88 4.82
N LEU A 17 -5.00 4.81 4.51
CA LEU A 17 -6.17 5.08 5.35
C LEU A 17 -7.02 3.81 5.55
N LEU A 18 -7.32 3.08 4.50
CA LEU A 18 -8.13 1.87 4.57
C LEU A 18 -7.34 0.68 5.12
N GLY A 19 -6.08 0.49 4.69
CA GLY A 19 -5.23 -0.61 5.11
C GLY A 19 -4.84 -0.55 6.59
N ASN A 20 -4.26 0.55 7.04
CA ASN A 20 -3.98 0.75 8.47
C ASN A 20 -5.28 0.85 9.28
N GLY A 21 -6.35 1.38 8.67
CA GLY A 21 -7.67 1.48 9.29
C GLY A 21 -8.26 0.11 9.63
N VAL A 22 -8.18 -0.88 8.73
CA VAL A 22 -8.64 -2.24 9.06
C VAL A 22 -7.80 -2.89 10.14
N VAL A 23 -6.47 -2.67 10.15
CA VAL A 23 -5.60 -3.17 11.22
C VAL A 23 -5.98 -2.56 12.55
N ALA A 24 -6.16 -1.24 12.60
CA ALA A 24 -6.61 -0.54 13.81
C ALA A 24 -7.98 -1.05 14.27
N GLY A 25 -8.92 -1.29 13.35
CA GLY A 25 -10.23 -1.86 13.67
C GLY A 25 -10.14 -3.24 14.31
N VAL A 26 -9.21 -4.09 13.86
CA VAL A 26 -9.06 -5.46 14.38
C VAL A 26 -8.23 -5.52 15.67
N LEU A 27 -7.24 -4.65 15.84
CA LEU A 27 -6.30 -4.73 16.95
C LEU A 27 -6.63 -3.82 18.14
N LEU A 28 -7.25 -2.66 17.89
CA LEU A 28 -7.48 -1.70 18.97
C LEU A 28 -8.67 -2.10 19.86
N GLU A 29 -8.49 -1.92 21.16
CA GLU A 29 -9.51 -2.18 22.17
C GLU A 29 -10.78 -1.35 21.92
N LYS A 30 -11.94 -1.96 22.27
CA LYS A 30 -13.28 -1.38 22.11
C LYS A 30 -13.68 -1.05 20.67
N SER A 31 -12.88 -1.41 19.66
CA SER A 31 -13.34 -1.41 18.28
C SER A 31 -14.38 -2.52 18.06
N LYS A 32 -15.40 -2.26 17.24
CA LYS A 32 -16.42 -3.26 16.91
C LYS A 32 -15.85 -4.50 16.17
N ALA A 33 -14.72 -4.34 15.50
CA ALA A 33 -14.02 -5.42 14.80
C ALA A 33 -12.87 -6.02 15.63
N ASN A 34 -12.69 -5.61 16.89
CA ASN A 34 -11.61 -6.14 17.72
C ASN A 34 -11.64 -7.67 17.76
N GLY A 35 -10.50 -8.29 17.50
CA GLY A 35 -10.35 -9.75 17.47
C GLY A 35 -10.93 -10.45 16.23
N ALA A 36 -11.36 -9.74 15.20
CA ALA A 36 -11.94 -10.35 13.98
C ALA A 36 -10.94 -11.19 13.16
N GLY A 37 -9.65 -11.10 13.44
CA GLY A 37 -8.62 -12.00 12.91
C GLY A 37 -7.98 -11.58 11.58
N TRP A 38 -6.95 -12.35 11.18
CA TRP A 38 -6.10 -12.04 10.04
C TRP A 38 -6.80 -12.06 8.69
N MET A 39 -7.87 -12.87 8.53
CA MET A 39 -8.63 -12.89 7.28
C MET A 39 -9.25 -11.53 6.99
N VAL A 40 -9.77 -10.83 8.01
CA VAL A 40 -10.33 -9.48 7.87
C VAL A 40 -9.23 -8.48 7.49
N ILE A 41 -8.05 -8.57 8.14
CA ILE A 41 -6.91 -7.71 7.83
C ILE A 41 -6.46 -7.92 6.39
N THR A 42 -6.25 -9.16 5.95
CA THR A 42 -5.75 -9.45 4.60
C THR A 42 -6.75 -9.05 3.51
N ALA A 43 -8.02 -9.35 3.70
CA ALA A 43 -9.07 -8.91 2.79
C ALA A 43 -9.19 -7.38 2.75
N GLY A 44 -9.15 -6.73 3.91
CA GLY A 44 -9.19 -5.27 4.02
C GLY A 44 -8.01 -4.60 3.31
N TRP A 45 -6.79 -5.13 3.42
CA TRP A 45 -5.64 -4.65 2.66
C TRP A 45 -5.82 -4.86 1.16
N GLY A 46 -6.35 -5.99 0.71
CA GLY A 46 -6.66 -6.21 -0.71
C GLY A 46 -7.65 -5.17 -1.25
N PHE A 47 -8.73 -4.88 -0.52
CA PHE A 47 -9.67 -3.82 -0.89
C PHE A 47 -9.05 -2.41 -0.80
N ALA A 48 -8.17 -2.16 0.16
CA ALA A 48 -7.47 -0.88 0.31
C ALA A 48 -6.59 -0.59 -0.91
N VAL A 49 -5.83 -1.59 -1.40
CA VAL A 49 -5.04 -1.49 -2.63
C VAL A 49 -5.96 -1.20 -3.82
N LEU A 50 -7.04 -1.97 -3.97
CA LEU A 50 -7.99 -1.77 -5.08
C LEU A 50 -8.57 -0.35 -5.07
N CYS A 51 -9.05 0.13 -3.92
CA CYS A 51 -9.61 1.49 -3.81
C CYS A 51 -8.55 2.56 -4.10
N GLY A 52 -7.33 2.39 -3.58
CA GLY A 52 -6.21 3.31 -3.84
C GLY A 52 -5.88 3.41 -5.32
N VAL A 53 -5.77 2.26 -6.01
CA VAL A 53 -5.53 2.21 -7.46
C VAL A 53 -6.65 2.88 -8.24
N LEU A 54 -7.92 2.57 -7.93
CA LEU A 54 -9.05 3.17 -8.62
C LEU A 54 -9.07 4.70 -8.47
N VAL A 55 -8.78 5.22 -7.28
CA VAL A 55 -8.70 6.67 -7.03
C VAL A 55 -7.54 7.30 -7.79
N ALA A 56 -6.35 6.69 -7.76
CA ALA A 56 -5.20 7.19 -8.50
C ALA A 56 -5.47 7.24 -10.00
N VAL A 57 -6.05 6.18 -10.57
CA VAL A 57 -6.40 6.09 -11.99
C VAL A 57 -7.47 7.12 -12.36
N ALA A 58 -8.48 7.32 -11.53
CA ALA A 58 -9.50 8.36 -11.74
C ALA A 58 -8.91 9.79 -11.76
N LEU A 59 -7.79 10.00 -11.08
CA LEU A 59 -7.01 11.26 -11.09
C LEU A 59 -5.95 11.31 -12.20
N GLY A 60 -5.93 10.33 -13.10
CA GLY A 60 -5.01 10.28 -14.24
C GLY A 60 -3.60 9.78 -13.91
N ALA A 61 -3.40 9.17 -12.75
CA ALA A 61 -2.15 8.52 -12.37
C ALA A 61 -2.17 7.02 -12.74
N PRO A 62 -1.02 6.36 -12.86
CA PRO A 62 -0.97 4.93 -13.15
C PRO A 62 -1.42 4.04 -12.00
N GLY A 63 -1.45 4.54 -10.75
CA GLY A 63 -1.86 3.77 -9.59
C GLY A 63 -0.81 2.76 -9.12
N GLU A 64 0.44 3.13 -9.18
CA GLU A 64 1.57 2.28 -8.76
C GLU A 64 1.67 2.19 -7.24
N LEU A 65 1.42 3.28 -6.53
CA LEU A 65 1.23 3.41 -5.06
C LEU A 65 2.32 2.75 -4.20
N ASN A 66 3.47 2.40 -4.79
CA ASN A 66 4.50 1.64 -4.10
C ASN A 66 5.90 1.95 -4.67
N PRO A 67 6.88 2.36 -3.83
CA PRO A 67 8.25 2.61 -4.26
C PRO A 67 8.96 1.40 -4.91
N ALA A 68 8.62 0.16 -4.51
CA ALA A 68 9.20 -1.04 -5.11
C ALA A 68 8.71 -1.23 -6.56
N VAL A 69 7.44 -0.90 -6.84
CA VAL A 69 6.89 -0.89 -8.21
C VAL A 69 7.56 0.20 -9.04
N MET A 70 7.81 1.39 -8.44
CA MET A 70 8.59 2.45 -9.11
C MET A 70 9.99 1.99 -9.50
N LEU A 71 10.70 1.32 -8.59
CA LEU A 71 12.02 0.77 -8.85
C LEU A 71 11.98 -0.28 -9.98
N ALA A 72 11.01 -1.19 -9.95
CA ALA A 72 10.82 -2.19 -11.01
C ALA A 72 10.59 -1.53 -12.38
N ASN A 73 9.77 -0.47 -12.44
CA ASN A 73 9.51 0.27 -13.66
C ASN A 73 10.74 1.03 -14.19
N VAL A 74 11.60 1.51 -13.30
CA VAL A 74 12.90 2.12 -13.71
C VAL A 74 13.82 1.05 -14.29
N ILE A 75 13.92 -0.11 -13.65
CA ILE A 75 14.75 -1.24 -14.14
C ILE A 75 14.24 -1.75 -15.50
N ALA A 76 12.92 -1.82 -15.67
CA ALA A 76 12.28 -2.20 -16.95
C ALA A 76 12.37 -1.11 -18.03
N GLY A 77 12.93 0.07 -17.75
CA GLY A 77 13.05 1.18 -18.68
C GLY A 77 11.73 1.88 -19.03
N THR A 78 10.65 1.61 -18.32
CA THR A 78 9.33 2.21 -18.54
C THR A 78 9.15 3.55 -17.81
N ARG A 79 10.05 3.87 -16.86
CA ARG A 79 10.12 5.12 -16.12
C ARG A 79 11.54 5.66 -16.07
N THR A 80 11.66 6.98 -16.07
CA THR A 80 12.95 7.65 -15.80
C THR A 80 13.16 7.78 -14.28
N VAL A 81 14.40 7.84 -13.85
CA VAL A 81 14.74 8.03 -12.41
C VAL A 81 14.13 9.32 -11.85
N PRO A 82 14.21 10.50 -12.51
CA PRO A 82 13.59 11.71 -11.99
C PRO A 82 12.07 11.61 -11.83
N ASP A 83 11.39 10.97 -12.78
CA ASP A 83 9.93 10.76 -12.71
C ASP A 83 9.57 9.81 -11.54
N ALA A 84 10.31 8.72 -11.39
CA ALA A 84 10.14 7.78 -10.28
C ALA A 84 10.32 8.45 -8.92
N LEU A 85 11.31 9.32 -8.76
CA LEU A 85 11.56 10.04 -7.51
C LEU A 85 10.39 10.96 -7.14
N VAL A 86 9.82 11.68 -8.11
CA VAL A 86 8.63 12.53 -7.88
C VAL A 86 7.45 11.69 -7.38
N HIS A 87 7.21 10.53 -8.00
CA HIS A 87 6.12 9.64 -7.59
C HIS A 87 6.39 9.03 -6.20
N VAL A 88 7.61 8.57 -5.91
CA VAL A 88 7.97 8.06 -4.57
C VAL A 88 7.74 9.11 -3.49
N VAL A 89 8.14 10.36 -3.71
CA VAL A 89 7.89 11.45 -2.75
C VAL A 89 6.39 11.67 -2.56
N ALA A 90 5.60 11.67 -3.63
CA ALA A 90 4.15 11.79 -3.56
C ALA A 90 3.50 10.62 -2.79
N GLN A 91 3.92 9.37 -3.06
CA GLN A 91 3.48 8.17 -2.36
C GLN A 91 3.81 8.25 -0.87
N MET A 92 5.04 8.63 -0.50
CA MET A 92 5.43 8.75 0.91
C MET A 92 4.63 9.83 1.65
N ALA A 93 4.41 10.99 1.02
CA ALA A 93 3.57 12.04 1.58
C ALA A 93 2.11 11.58 1.75
N GLY A 94 1.57 10.86 0.75
CA GLY A 94 0.24 10.25 0.81
C GLY A 94 0.11 9.23 1.93
N ALA A 95 1.14 8.38 2.11
CA ALA A 95 1.18 7.40 3.19
C ALA A 95 1.15 8.06 4.59
N ILE A 96 1.95 9.12 4.79
CA ILE A 96 1.96 9.88 6.05
C ILE A 96 0.59 10.51 6.30
N ALA A 97 -0.02 11.12 5.29
CA ALA A 97 -1.34 11.72 5.41
C ALA A 97 -2.41 10.66 5.74
N GLY A 98 -2.41 9.51 5.05
CA GLY A 98 -3.32 8.39 5.31
C GLY A 98 -3.17 7.84 6.74
N ALA A 99 -1.94 7.62 7.19
CA ALA A 99 -1.65 7.18 8.56
C ALA A 99 -2.13 8.20 9.61
N THR A 100 -1.93 9.49 9.34
CA THR A 100 -2.43 10.58 10.22
C THR A 100 -3.94 10.54 10.33
N LEU A 101 -4.66 10.32 9.23
CA LEU A 101 -6.11 10.19 9.24
C LEU A 101 -6.59 8.96 10.03
N VAL A 102 -5.88 7.83 9.94
CA VAL A 102 -6.15 6.66 10.81
C VAL A 102 -5.97 7.01 12.27
N TRP A 103 -4.88 7.70 12.62
CA TRP A 103 -4.63 8.13 13.98
C TRP A 103 -5.76 9.04 14.50
N LEU A 104 -6.22 9.99 13.71
CA LEU A 104 -7.35 10.86 14.04
C LEU A 104 -8.67 10.08 14.19
N HIS A 105 -8.94 9.16 13.25
CA HIS A 105 -10.18 8.37 13.23
C HIS A 105 -10.33 7.49 14.47
N TYR A 106 -9.23 6.88 14.92
CA TYR A 106 -9.20 6.00 16.09
C TYR A 106 -8.74 6.72 17.38
N PHE A 107 -8.80 8.04 17.42
CA PHE A 107 -8.21 8.86 18.49
C PHE A 107 -8.59 8.38 19.90
N SER A 108 -9.85 8.02 20.13
CA SER A 108 -10.34 7.55 21.43
C SER A 108 -9.84 6.14 21.78
N HIS A 109 -9.58 5.29 20.77
CA HIS A 109 -9.17 3.90 20.96
C HIS A 109 -7.72 3.75 21.43
N TRP A 110 -6.84 4.71 21.08
CA TRP A 110 -5.43 4.67 21.49
C TRP A 110 -5.25 4.66 23.01
N ARG A 111 -6.10 5.39 23.74
CA ARG A 111 -6.05 5.47 25.20
C ARG A 111 -6.60 4.21 25.87
N GLU A 112 -7.52 3.53 25.23
CA GLU A 112 -8.13 2.30 25.74
C GLU A 112 -7.23 1.08 25.50
N THR A 113 -6.38 1.12 24.48
CA THR A 113 -5.50 0.02 24.11
C THR A 113 -4.22 0.06 24.92
N ARG A 114 -4.00 -0.95 25.77
CA ARG A 114 -2.79 -1.04 26.63
C ARG A 114 -1.61 -1.70 25.91
N ASP A 115 -1.87 -2.57 24.94
CA ASP A 115 -0.85 -3.27 24.18
C ASP A 115 -0.16 -2.32 23.18
N GLN A 116 1.06 -1.91 23.53
CA GLN A 116 1.89 -1.05 22.66
C GLN A 116 2.29 -1.74 21.37
N GLY A 117 2.38 -3.08 21.37
CA GLY A 117 2.62 -3.87 20.14
C GLY A 117 1.45 -3.78 19.17
N ALA A 118 0.22 -3.87 19.68
CA ALA A 118 -1.01 -3.68 18.89
C ALA A 118 -1.09 -2.25 18.31
N ILE A 119 -0.76 -1.24 19.09
CA ILE A 119 -0.71 0.16 18.64
C ILE A 119 0.32 0.32 17.51
N LEU A 120 1.54 -0.19 17.70
CA LEU A 120 2.60 -0.12 16.71
C LEU A 120 2.21 -0.88 15.43
N ALA A 121 1.59 -2.05 15.57
CA ALA A 121 1.19 -2.89 14.43
C ALA A 121 0.15 -2.21 13.51
N CYS A 122 -0.58 -1.21 13.99
CA CYS A 122 -1.47 -0.40 13.13
C CYS A 122 -0.70 0.40 12.06
N PHE A 123 0.61 0.66 12.26
CA PHE A 123 1.42 1.52 11.40
C PHE A 123 2.71 0.85 10.90
N SER A 124 3.08 -0.29 11.47
CA SER A 124 4.35 -0.95 11.19
C SER A 124 4.20 -2.46 11.19
N ASN A 125 4.60 -3.10 10.11
CA ASN A 125 4.65 -4.55 10.04
C ASN A 125 5.82 -5.10 10.86
N ALA A 126 5.62 -6.27 11.46
CA ALA A 126 6.68 -7.01 12.14
C ALA A 126 6.50 -8.51 11.89
N PRO A 127 7.60 -9.27 11.73
CA PRO A 127 7.51 -10.71 11.62
C PRO A 127 7.07 -11.33 12.95
N ALA A 128 6.20 -12.34 12.89
CA ALA A 128 5.78 -13.09 14.07
C ALA A 128 6.97 -13.85 14.73
N ILE A 129 7.87 -14.35 13.89
CA ILE A 129 9.11 -15.02 14.33
C ILE A 129 10.31 -14.22 13.80
N ARG A 130 11.15 -13.73 14.69
CA ARG A 130 12.33 -12.94 14.30
C ARG A 130 13.44 -13.84 13.79
N GLY A 131 13.90 -13.57 12.56
CA GLY A 131 15.02 -14.24 11.92
C GLY A 131 15.42 -13.49 10.66
N THR A 132 16.64 -12.95 10.60
CA THR A 132 17.05 -12.04 9.51
C THR A 132 16.96 -12.71 8.13
N VAL A 133 17.53 -13.90 7.97
CA VAL A 133 17.56 -14.58 6.66
C VAL A 133 16.16 -15.06 6.21
N PRO A 134 15.40 -15.82 7.02
CA PRO A 134 14.06 -16.24 6.60
C PRO A 134 13.11 -15.06 6.38
N ASN A 135 13.21 -13.99 7.16
CA ASN A 135 12.36 -12.81 6.98
C ASN A 135 12.73 -12.07 5.69
N LEU A 136 14.03 -11.93 5.37
CA LEU A 136 14.46 -11.34 4.09
C LEU A 136 13.94 -12.16 2.89
N ILE A 137 14.02 -13.50 2.96
CA ILE A 137 13.48 -14.36 1.89
C ILE A 137 11.97 -14.16 1.75
N SER A 138 11.23 -14.09 2.86
CA SER A 138 9.78 -13.84 2.85
C SER A 138 9.42 -12.50 2.21
N GLU A 139 10.15 -11.44 2.54
CA GLU A 139 9.94 -10.10 1.95
C GLU A 139 10.27 -10.08 0.45
N ILE A 140 11.33 -10.76 0.01
CA ILE A 140 11.67 -10.91 -1.41
C ILE A 140 10.53 -11.62 -2.16
N ILE A 141 10.05 -12.75 -1.65
CA ILE A 141 8.96 -13.51 -2.26
C ILE A 141 7.68 -12.66 -2.33
N ALA A 142 7.30 -12.00 -1.24
CA ALA A 142 6.10 -11.18 -1.18
C ALA A 142 6.17 -10.00 -2.16
N THR A 143 7.31 -9.30 -2.23
CA THR A 143 7.52 -8.18 -3.15
C THR A 143 7.53 -8.65 -4.62
N MET A 144 8.15 -9.79 -4.90
CA MET A 144 8.14 -10.38 -6.25
C MET A 144 6.71 -10.70 -6.71
N VAL A 145 5.90 -11.32 -5.85
CA VAL A 145 4.49 -11.61 -6.16
C VAL A 145 3.70 -10.31 -6.35
N LEU A 146 3.91 -9.31 -5.50
CA LEU A 146 3.26 -8.00 -5.64
C LEU A 146 3.54 -7.37 -7.00
N VAL A 147 4.81 -7.29 -7.40
CA VAL A 147 5.22 -6.69 -8.68
C VAL A 147 4.68 -7.50 -9.85
N LEU A 148 4.81 -8.83 -9.80
CA LEU A 148 4.33 -9.72 -10.87
C LEU A 148 2.81 -9.59 -11.08
N VAL A 149 2.03 -9.71 -10.01
CA VAL A 149 0.56 -9.64 -10.07
C VAL A 149 0.10 -8.23 -10.44
N GLY A 150 0.69 -7.20 -9.86
CA GLY A 150 0.38 -5.80 -10.19
C GLY A 150 0.62 -5.50 -11.67
N THR A 151 1.76 -5.97 -12.22
CA THR A 151 2.07 -5.84 -13.64
C THR A 151 1.07 -6.61 -14.50
N ALA A 152 0.73 -7.85 -14.14
CA ALA A 152 -0.23 -8.68 -14.88
C ALA A 152 -1.63 -8.03 -14.93
N ILE A 153 -2.12 -7.46 -13.81
CA ILE A 153 -3.40 -6.74 -13.78
C ILE A 153 -3.36 -5.53 -14.73
N GLY A 154 -2.27 -4.78 -14.73
CA GLY A 154 -2.08 -3.66 -15.64
C GLY A 154 -2.13 -4.06 -17.13
N THR A 155 -1.68 -5.29 -17.50
CA THR A 155 -1.70 -5.80 -18.87
C THR A 155 -3.08 -6.24 -19.35
N THR A 156 -3.91 -6.77 -18.46
CA THR A 156 -5.19 -7.40 -18.84
C THR A 156 -6.32 -6.40 -19.13
N GLY A 157 -6.04 -5.10 -19.13
CA GLY A 157 -7.02 -4.07 -19.45
C GLY A 157 -8.04 -3.79 -18.35
N VAL A 158 -7.93 -4.45 -17.18
CA VAL A 158 -8.79 -4.18 -16.02
C VAL A 158 -8.62 -2.73 -15.53
N ALA A 159 -7.46 -2.14 -15.80
CA ALA A 159 -7.14 -0.74 -15.50
C ALA A 159 -7.22 0.21 -16.72
N GLY A 160 -8.02 -0.12 -17.75
CA GLY A 160 -8.33 0.82 -18.84
C GLY A 160 -7.25 0.99 -19.91
N GLY A 161 -6.96 -0.07 -20.66
CA GLY A 161 -6.55 0.08 -22.06
C GLY A 161 -5.13 0.53 -22.38
N ARG A 162 -4.16 0.48 -21.47
CA ARG A 162 -2.74 0.69 -21.80
C ARG A 162 -2.00 -0.65 -21.84
N ARG A 163 -1.43 -0.96 -23.01
CA ARG A 163 -0.42 -2.03 -23.14
C ARG A 163 0.70 -1.74 -22.14
N SER A 164 1.03 -2.71 -21.33
CA SER A 164 1.82 -2.54 -20.13
C SER A 164 3.27 -2.98 -20.33
N SER A 165 4.04 -2.60 -19.33
CA SER A 165 5.43 -2.93 -19.04
C SER A 165 5.79 -4.43 -19.05
N PHE A 166 4.84 -5.34 -19.11
CA PHE A 166 5.10 -6.79 -19.11
C PHE A 166 5.76 -7.27 -20.40
N GLU A 167 5.41 -6.67 -21.56
CA GLU A 167 6.06 -6.97 -22.83
C GLU A 167 7.54 -6.50 -22.89
N ALA A 168 7.93 -5.58 -22.00
CA ALA A 168 9.31 -5.12 -21.89
C ALA A 168 10.16 -5.98 -20.95
N LEU A 169 9.54 -6.91 -20.19
CA LEU A 169 10.21 -7.82 -19.24
C LEU A 169 10.43 -9.23 -19.83
N LEU A 170 9.83 -9.54 -20.98
CA LEU A 170 10.00 -10.77 -21.74
C LEU A 170 10.85 -10.53 -22.99
#